data_5e19d7f460785f6d153935fa3edf8371
#
_entry.id   5e19d7f460785f6d153935fa3edf8371
#
_cell.length_a   1.000
_cell.length_b   1.000
_cell.length_c   1.000
_cell.angle_alpha   90.00
_cell.angle_beta   90.00
_cell.angle_gamma   90.00
#
_symmetry.space_group_name_H-M   'P 1'
#
loop_
_entity.id
_entity.type
_entity.pdbx_description
1 polymer ?
#
loop_
_entity_poly.entity_id
_entity_poly.type
_entity_poly.pdbx_seq_one_letter_code
_entity_poly.pdbx_strand_id
1 'polypeptide(L)'
;AASGSSGKSSGGTAVAEPPPAAHANGAPTGRSGERIFVSPLARKIASEGGIDLASIKGTGPSGRIVRKDVEAAMASGGSVLGGTALQSGGLANTALESRATRMLPPTGSTLAAKVVPLSNMRRTIATRLVQSKTTIPHYQVTVEADMDALMALREQLNDQLSSQGVKLTVNDFLVRACALAMHQHPFVNSRWAEKGNEASVEIIGQVNVGVAIALPEERGGGLVVATLRNADQIGLRQISQQTKALSSKAREKGLTIEEMSDATFTISNLGMFGVDHFTEIGR
;
A
#
# COMPACT_ATOMS: atom_id res chain seq x y z
N ALA A 1 -22.70 49.68 45.94
CA ALA A 1 -22.35 50.99 45.41
C ALA A 1 -21.47 50.90 44.20
N ALA A 2 -21.97 51.40 43.11
CA ALA A 2 -21.32 52.03 41.96
C ALA A 2 -20.41 51.14 41.09
N SER A 3 -20.80 50.83 39.91
CA SER A 3 -20.86 51.54 38.64
C SER A 3 -19.53 51.60 37.90
N GLY A 4 -19.57 51.12 36.67
CA GLY A 4 -18.92 51.80 35.55
C GLY A 4 -18.27 50.93 34.54
N SER A 5 -18.90 50.83 33.40
CA SER A 5 -18.48 51.23 32.07
C SER A 5 -17.66 50.29 31.19
N SER A 6 -18.33 49.72 30.25
CA SER A 6 -18.13 49.68 28.78
C SER A 6 -16.72 49.85 28.20
N GLY A 7 -16.36 48.88 27.34
CA GLY A 7 -15.31 49.05 26.35
C GLY A 7 -15.33 47.89 25.34
N LYS A 8 -16.05 48.09 24.23
CA LYS A 8 -15.90 47.31 22.98
C LYS A 8 -14.51 47.57 22.39
N SER A 9 -13.79 46.56 22.04
CA SER A 9 -12.75 46.63 21.01
C SER A 9 -12.69 45.33 20.22
N SER A 10 -13.18 45.42 19.00
CA SER A 10 -13.01 44.49 17.93
C SER A 10 -11.55 44.53 17.47
N GLY A 11 -10.86 43.38 17.55
CA GLY A 11 -9.55 43.22 16.97
C GLY A 11 -9.51 41.91 16.22
N GLY A 12 -9.81 41.94 14.91
CA GLY A 12 -9.61 40.83 14.00
C GLY A 12 -8.12 40.58 13.83
N THR A 13 -7.67 39.41 14.21
CA THR A 13 -6.31 38.94 13.93
C THR A 13 -6.32 38.29 12.56
N ALA A 14 -5.79 38.98 11.55
CA ALA A 14 -5.50 38.45 10.23
C ALA A 14 -4.43 37.36 10.39
N VAL A 15 -4.74 36.15 9.94
CA VAL A 15 -3.79 35.06 9.80
C VAL A 15 -2.93 35.37 8.58
N ALA A 16 -1.65 35.59 8.80
CA ALA A 16 -0.66 35.78 7.75
C ALA A 16 -0.39 34.47 7.02
N GLU A 17 -0.55 34.49 5.72
CA GLU A 17 -0.19 33.46 4.77
C GLU A 17 1.35 33.29 4.73
N PRO A 18 1.90 32.05 4.83
CA PRO A 18 3.35 31.86 4.71
C PRO A 18 3.80 32.03 3.26
N PRO A 19 4.99 32.57 3.01
CA PRO A 19 5.52 32.80 1.66
C PRO A 19 5.86 31.48 0.96
N PRO A 20 5.77 31.41 -0.38
CA PRO A 20 6.06 30.19 -1.13
C PRO A 20 7.57 29.89 -1.11
N ALA A 21 7.92 28.70 -0.70
CA ALA A 21 9.28 28.19 -0.77
C ALA A 21 9.68 27.93 -2.23
N ALA A 22 10.75 28.60 -2.67
CA ALA A 22 11.41 28.36 -3.93
C ALA A 22 12.20 27.04 -3.86
N HIS A 23 11.77 26.05 -4.62
CA HIS A 23 12.59 24.86 -4.91
C HIS A 23 13.08 24.91 -6.34
N ALA A 24 14.34 25.31 -6.47
CA ALA A 24 15.13 25.04 -7.66
C ALA A 24 15.77 23.66 -7.48
N ASN A 25 15.39 22.70 -8.33
CA ASN A 25 16.31 21.62 -8.73
C ASN A 25 15.85 21.03 -10.06
N GLY A 26 16.80 20.98 -11.00
CA GLY A 26 16.61 20.70 -12.39
C GLY A 26 16.18 19.27 -12.68
N ALA A 27 15.14 19.20 -13.49
CA ALA A 27 14.78 18.00 -14.24
C ALA A 27 15.02 18.29 -15.73
N PRO A 28 15.37 17.29 -16.56
CA PRO A 28 15.69 17.49 -17.97
C PRO A 28 14.47 17.98 -18.74
N THR A 29 14.59 19.14 -19.36
CA THR A 29 13.59 19.76 -20.22
C THR A 29 13.55 19.08 -21.58
N GLY A 30 12.56 18.26 -21.81
CA GLY A 30 12.09 17.93 -23.15
C GLY A 30 11.25 19.08 -23.70
N ARG A 31 11.30 19.30 -25.00
CA ARG A 31 10.63 20.39 -25.73
C ARG A 31 9.13 20.47 -25.38
N SER A 32 8.72 21.70 -25.03
CA SER A 32 7.40 22.19 -24.64
C SER A 32 7.01 21.93 -23.18
N GLY A 33 6.86 23.02 -22.44
CA GLY A 33 6.70 23.20 -20.99
C GLY A 33 5.48 22.57 -20.30
N GLU A 34 5.08 21.37 -20.62
CA GLU A 34 4.00 20.65 -19.96
C GLU A 34 4.60 19.59 -19.03
N ARG A 35 4.29 19.68 -17.74
CA ARG A 35 4.71 18.69 -16.75
C ARG A 35 4.01 17.36 -17.04
N ILE A 36 4.78 16.35 -17.42
CA ILE A 36 4.26 14.99 -17.64
C ILE A 36 4.17 14.26 -16.30
N PHE A 37 2.96 13.93 -15.89
CA PHE A 37 2.73 13.13 -14.69
C PHE A 37 2.85 11.64 -15.03
N VAL A 38 3.78 10.95 -14.38
CA VAL A 38 4.07 9.53 -14.65
C VAL A 38 4.08 8.77 -13.33
N SER A 39 3.45 7.60 -13.29
CA SER A 39 3.55 6.74 -12.11
C SER A 39 4.97 6.16 -11.98
N PRO A 40 5.48 5.91 -10.76
CA PRO A 40 6.83 5.37 -10.54
C PRO A 40 7.08 4.06 -11.31
N LEU A 41 6.08 3.19 -11.36
CA LEU A 41 6.15 1.93 -12.09
C LEU A 41 6.18 2.13 -13.61
N ALA A 42 5.36 3.05 -14.14
CA ALA A 42 5.37 3.40 -15.56
C ALA A 42 6.72 3.97 -15.98
N ARG A 43 7.34 4.81 -15.14
CA ARG A 43 8.67 5.37 -15.38
C ARG A 43 9.75 4.28 -15.44
N LYS A 44 9.70 3.31 -14.52
CA LYS A 44 10.63 2.19 -14.50
C LYS A 44 10.51 1.33 -15.76
N ILE A 45 9.29 0.96 -16.15
CA ILE A 45 9.05 0.14 -17.33
C ILE A 45 9.45 0.89 -18.61
N ALA A 46 9.16 2.18 -18.71
CA ALA A 46 9.57 3.00 -19.86
C ALA A 46 11.10 3.12 -19.97
N SER A 47 11.81 3.26 -18.83
CA SER A 47 13.28 3.28 -18.81
C SER A 47 13.89 1.93 -19.17
N GLU A 48 13.29 0.82 -18.73
CA GLU A 48 13.71 -0.54 -19.10
C GLU A 48 13.39 -0.88 -20.57
N GLY A 49 12.29 -0.34 -21.10
CA GLY A 49 11.84 -0.52 -22.48
C GLY A 49 12.40 0.51 -23.49
N GLY A 50 13.18 1.51 -23.02
CA GLY A 50 13.76 2.56 -23.90
C GLY A 50 12.69 3.45 -24.56
N ILE A 51 11.52 3.65 -23.95
CA ILE A 51 10.41 4.40 -24.52
C ILE A 51 10.39 5.84 -24.02
N ASP A 52 10.20 6.78 -24.95
CA ASP A 52 10.02 8.19 -24.61
C ASP A 52 8.62 8.44 -24.03
N LEU A 53 8.57 8.79 -22.75
CA LEU A 53 7.36 9.11 -22.02
C LEU A 53 6.60 10.33 -22.58
N ALA A 54 7.31 11.23 -23.29
CA ALA A 54 6.69 12.39 -23.92
C ALA A 54 5.76 12.01 -25.10
N SER A 55 5.95 10.83 -25.67
CA SER A 55 5.13 10.31 -26.77
C SER A 55 3.86 9.58 -26.33
N ILE A 56 3.71 9.33 -25.02
CA ILE A 56 2.61 8.53 -24.48
C ILE A 56 1.54 9.43 -23.89
N LYS A 57 0.28 9.21 -24.29
CA LYS A 57 -0.87 9.88 -23.68
C LYS A 57 -1.32 9.09 -22.45
N GLY A 58 -1.22 9.71 -21.25
CA GLY A 58 -1.65 9.09 -20.00
C GLY A 58 -3.17 8.91 -19.92
N THR A 59 -3.62 7.70 -19.52
CA THR A 59 -5.03 7.37 -19.28
C THR A 59 -5.42 7.36 -17.80
N GLY A 60 -4.47 7.59 -16.90
CA GLY A 60 -4.72 7.66 -15.46
C GLY A 60 -5.37 8.98 -15.01
N PRO A 61 -5.75 9.09 -13.72
CA PRO A 61 -6.32 10.29 -13.14
C PRO A 61 -5.45 11.52 -13.42
N SER A 62 -6.09 12.64 -13.77
CA SER A 62 -5.41 13.89 -14.14
C SER A 62 -4.42 13.78 -15.30
N GLY A 63 -4.62 12.83 -16.23
CA GLY A 63 -3.75 12.65 -17.40
C GLY A 63 -2.41 11.96 -17.09
N ARG A 64 -2.28 11.29 -15.95
CA ARG A 64 -1.06 10.58 -15.52
C ARG A 64 -0.82 9.35 -16.40
N ILE A 65 0.43 9.17 -16.84
CA ILE A 65 0.86 7.95 -17.54
C ILE A 65 0.96 6.81 -16.52
N VAL A 66 0.17 5.77 -16.73
CA VAL A 66 0.14 4.55 -15.90
C VAL A 66 0.82 3.40 -16.65
N ARG A 67 1.10 2.32 -15.92
CA ARG A 67 1.77 1.12 -16.47
C ARG A 67 1.15 0.64 -17.79
N LYS A 68 -0.18 0.59 -17.86
CA LYS A 68 -0.92 0.12 -19.04
C LYS A 68 -0.62 0.93 -20.31
N ASP A 69 -0.38 2.23 -20.15
CA ASP A 69 -0.10 3.12 -21.29
C ASP A 69 1.29 2.84 -21.86
N VAL A 70 2.27 2.57 -21.01
CA VAL A 70 3.64 2.22 -21.42
C VAL A 70 3.65 0.84 -22.06
N GLU A 71 2.96 -0.15 -21.49
CA GLU A 71 2.84 -1.48 -22.06
C GLU A 71 2.13 -1.46 -23.43
N ALA A 72 1.09 -0.63 -23.60
CA ALA A 72 0.44 -0.43 -24.88
C ALA A 72 1.36 0.22 -25.92
N ALA A 73 2.17 1.20 -25.51
CA ALA A 73 3.16 1.83 -26.35
C ALA A 73 4.28 0.84 -26.78
N MET A 74 4.69 -0.07 -25.87
CA MET A 74 5.62 -1.16 -26.19
C MET A 74 5.04 -2.13 -27.23
N ALA A 75 3.77 -2.48 -27.08
CA ALA A 75 3.08 -3.40 -27.99
C ALA A 75 2.81 -2.79 -29.38
N SER A 76 2.68 -1.47 -29.47
CA SER A 76 2.43 -0.74 -30.74
C SER A 76 3.69 -0.29 -31.49
N GLY A 77 4.89 -0.72 -31.08
CA GLY A 77 6.13 -0.45 -31.81
C GLY A 77 6.60 1.00 -31.76
N GLY A 78 6.41 1.67 -30.63
CA GLY A 78 6.93 3.04 -30.40
C GLY A 78 8.45 3.11 -30.58
N SER A 79 8.88 4.04 -31.39
CA SER A 79 10.22 4.24 -31.97
C SER A 79 11.35 4.08 -30.97
N VAL A 80 12.14 3.07 -31.19
CA VAL A 80 13.47 2.87 -30.57
C VAL A 80 14.44 3.86 -31.22
N LEU A 81 14.98 4.81 -30.46
CA LEU A 81 16.11 5.62 -30.91
C LEU A 81 17.32 4.71 -31.13
N GLY A 82 17.82 4.77 -32.36
CA GLY A 82 18.77 3.88 -32.97
C GLY A 82 20.10 3.71 -32.24
N GLY A 83 20.70 2.57 -32.48
CA GLY A 83 22.11 2.32 -32.19
C GLY A 83 22.44 0.83 -32.08
N THR A 84 22.90 0.29 -33.19
CA THR A 84 23.92 -0.77 -33.37
C THR A 84 23.60 -2.17 -32.82
N ALA A 85 23.42 -3.05 -33.78
CA ALA A 85 23.44 -4.50 -33.63
C ALA A 85 24.80 -5.00 -33.06
N LEU A 86 24.73 -5.82 -32.02
CA LEU A 86 25.73 -6.83 -31.71
C LEU A 86 25.02 -8.11 -31.28
N GLN A 87 25.13 -9.09 -32.17
CA GLN A 87 24.83 -10.49 -31.88
C GLN A 87 25.79 -10.99 -30.79
N SER A 88 25.27 -11.62 -29.76
CA SER A 88 25.88 -12.86 -29.22
C SER A 88 25.13 -13.34 -27.96
N GLY A 89 24.85 -14.64 -27.94
CA GLY A 89 24.84 -15.45 -26.72
C GLY A 89 23.50 -15.59 -26.03
N GLY A 90 22.77 -16.65 -26.40
CA GLY A 90 21.68 -17.20 -25.62
C GLY A 90 22.14 -17.67 -24.24
N LEU A 91 21.17 -17.72 -23.36
CA LEU A 91 21.04 -18.35 -22.03
C LEU A 91 20.62 -17.33 -21.00
N ALA A 92 19.33 -17.13 -20.85
CA ALA A 92 18.62 -16.75 -19.62
C ALA A 92 17.16 -16.32 -19.85
N ASN A 93 16.39 -17.07 -20.64
CA ASN A 93 14.97 -16.71 -20.87
C ASN A 93 13.95 -17.74 -20.31
N THR A 94 14.38 -18.66 -19.43
CA THR A 94 13.50 -19.73 -18.95
C THR A 94 12.64 -19.36 -17.73
N ALA A 95 12.87 -18.22 -17.10
CA ALA A 95 12.12 -17.84 -15.89
C ALA A 95 10.99 -16.81 -16.13
N LEU A 96 11.02 -16.07 -17.25
CA LEU A 96 9.96 -15.11 -17.59
C LEU A 96 8.84 -15.72 -18.46
N GLU A 97 9.11 -16.75 -19.21
CA GLU A 97 8.13 -17.39 -20.11
C GLU A 97 7.06 -18.20 -19.35
N SER A 98 7.34 -18.65 -18.13
CA SER A 98 6.37 -19.39 -17.32
C SER A 98 5.18 -18.58 -16.81
N ARG A 99 5.22 -17.26 -16.93
CA ARG A 99 4.16 -16.36 -16.45
C ARG A 99 3.28 -15.78 -17.56
N ALA A 100 3.72 -15.82 -18.80
CA ALA A 100 3.03 -15.20 -19.94
C ALA A 100 2.16 -16.15 -20.76
N THR A 101 2.26 -17.46 -20.55
CA THR A 101 1.44 -18.43 -21.29
C THR A 101 0.29 -18.96 -20.44
N ARG A 102 -0.46 -18.08 -19.78
CA ARG A 102 -1.85 -18.41 -19.52
C ARG A 102 -2.55 -18.27 -20.89
N MET A 103 -2.52 -19.34 -21.65
CA MET A 103 -3.22 -19.43 -22.95
C MET A 103 -4.64 -18.92 -22.73
N LEU A 104 -4.99 -17.84 -23.41
CA LEU A 104 -6.39 -17.45 -23.54
C LEU A 104 -7.13 -18.67 -24.10
N PRO A 105 -8.26 -19.07 -23.53
CA PRO A 105 -9.04 -20.16 -24.08
C PRO A 105 -9.36 -19.85 -25.54
N PRO A 106 -9.36 -20.86 -26.43
CA PRO A 106 -9.64 -20.66 -27.83
C PRO A 106 -10.97 -19.92 -27.98
N THR A 107 -11.00 -18.93 -28.88
CA THR A 107 -12.21 -18.14 -29.20
C THR A 107 -13.34 -19.10 -29.56
N GLY A 108 -14.38 -19.18 -28.73
CA GLY A 108 -15.51 -20.10 -28.93
C GLY A 108 -15.70 -21.18 -27.87
N SER A 109 -14.75 -21.32 -26.87
CA SER A 109 -15.01 -22.22 -25.76
C SER A 109 -15.98 -21.57 -24.76
N THR A 110 -17.13 -22.20 -24.57
CA THR A 110 -18.07 -21.80 -23.50
C THR A 110 -17.52 -22.21 -22.14
N LEU A 111 -17.52 -21.28 -21.17
CA LEU A 111 -17.19 -21.62 -19.79
C LEU A 111 -18.27 -22.57 -19.24
N ALA A 112 -17.84 -23.72 -18.72
CA ALA A 112 -18.75 -24.64 -18.05
C ALA A 112 -19.21 -24.04 -16.72
N ALA A 113 -20.52 -23.90 -16.55
CA ALA A 113 -21.09 -23.49 -15.27
C ALA A 113 -20.80 -24.56 -14.20
N LYS A 114 -20.21 -24.12 -13.08
CA LYS A 114 -19.86 -25.01 -11.97
C LYS A 114 -20.22 -24.37 -10.65
N VAL A 115 -20.94 -25.09 -9.82
CA VAL A 115 -21.21 -24.69 -8.43
C VAL A 115 -20.07 -25.26 -7.56
N VAL A 116 -19.38 -24.36 -6.86
CA VAL A 116 -18.29 -24.75 -5.95
C VAL A 116 -18.69 -24.38 -4.52
N PRO A 117 -18.73 -25.34 -3.60
CA PRO A 117 -19.05 -25.07 -2.21
C PRO A 117 -17.97 -24.21 -1.55
N LEU A 118 -18.37 -23.31 -0.67
CA LEU A 118 -17.43 -22.49 0.10
C LEU A 118 -16.71 -23.34 1.16
N SER A 119 -15.40 -23.13 1.30
CA SER A 119 -14.66 -23.64 2.45
C SER A 119 -15.16 -23.02 3.74
N ASN A 120 -14.92 -23.67 4.89
CA ASN A 120 -15.30 -23.12 6.19
C ASN A 120 -14.71 -21.74 6.46
N MET A 121 -13.44 -21.52 6.06
CA MET A 121 -12.80 -20.22 6.17
C MET A 121 -13.52 -19.15 5.34
N ARG A 122 -13.82 -19.40 4.05
CA ARG A 122 -14.54 -18.45 3.20
C ARG A 122 -15.96 -18.16 3.71
N ARG A 123 -16.64 -19.16 4.25
CA ARG A 123 -17.95 -18.97 4.86
C ARG A 123 -17.87 -18.07 6.09
N THR A 124 -16.89 -18.31 6.99
CA THR A 124 -16.67 -17.49 8.17
C THR A 124 -16.33 -16.05 7.79
N ILE A 125 -15.44 -15.85 6.82
CA ILE A 125 -15.08 -14.53 6.30
C ILE A 125 -16.34 -13.81 5.79
N ALA A 126 -17.14 -14.46 4.94
CA ALA A 126 -18.34 -13.87 4.37
C ALA A 126 -19.32 -13.44 5.46
N THR A 127 -19.61 -14.30 6.44
CA THR A 127 -20.52 -13.99 7.56
C THR A 127 -20.01 -12.80 8.39
N ARG A 128 -18.74 -12.79 8.73
CA ARG A 128 -18.14 -11.72 9.56
C ARG A 128 -18.08 -10.39 8.83
N LEU A 129 -17.74 -10.39 7.54
CA LEU A 129 -17.69 -9.17 6.74
C LEU A 129 -19.07 -8.57 6.52
N VAL A 130 -20.10 -9.40 6.29
CA VAL A 130 -21.50 -8.92 6.22
C VAL A 130 -21.89 -8.29 7.55
N GLN A 131 -21.64 -8.96 8.67
CA GLN A 131 -21.93 -8.42 10.00
C GLN A 131 -21.23 -7.07 10.21
N SER A 132 -19.93 -7.00 9.97
CA SER A 132 -19.15 -5.75 10.10
C SER A 132 -19.76 -4.63 9.26
N LYS A 133 -20.06 -4.90 7.98
CA LYS A 133 -20.57 -3.90 7.05
C LYS A 133 -21.98 -3.39 7.41
N THR A 134 -22.80 -4.22 8.05
CA THR A 134 -24.19 -3.86 8.41
C THR A 134 -24.34 -3.22 9.77
N THR A 135 -23.43 -3.52 10.72
CA THR A 135 -23.57 -3.07 12.13
C THR A 135 -22.60 -1.97 12.52
N ILE A 136 -21.46 -1.83 11.82
CA ILE A 136 -20.42 -0.85 12.18
C ILE A 136 -20.43 0.30 11.17
N PRO A 137 -20.49 1.56 11.63
CA PRO A 137 -20.35 2.72 10.73
C PRO A 137 -18.96 2.72 10.04
N HIS A 138 -18.96 2.81 8.73
CA HIS A 138 -17.73 2.84 7.94
C HIS A 138 -17.55 4.18 7.24
N TYR A 139 -16.33 4.69 7.23
CA TYR A 139 -15.91 5.80 6.39
C TYR A 139 -14.54 5.50 5.79
N GLN A 140 -14.20 6.23 4.75
CA GLN A 140 -12.93 6.07 4.03
C GLN A 140 -12.27 7.43 3.86
N VAL A 141 -10.97 7.45 4.07
CA VAL A 141 -10.12 8.63 3.81
C VAL A 141 -8.98 8.18 2.91
N THR A 142 -8.75 8.91 1.83
CA THR A 142 -7.62 8.66 0.94
C THR A 142 -6.64 9.82 1.02
N VAL A 143 -5.37 9.50 1.26
CA VAL A 143 -4.29 10.47 1.35
C VAL A 143 -3.15 10.01 0.45
N GLU A 144 -2.56 10.93 -0.30
CA GLU A 144 -1.33 10.70 -1.04
C GLU A 144 -0.14 11.24 -0.23
N ALA A 145 0.91 10.45 -0.11
CA ALA A 145 2.13 10.84 0.58
C ALA A 145 3.35 10.65 -0.34
N ASP A 146 4.28 11.61 -0.31
CA ASP A 146 5.58 11.46 -0.95
C ASP A 146 6.46 10.47 -0.14
N MET A 147 6.93 9.43 -0.80
CA MET A 147 7.71 8.36 -0.18
C MET A 147 9.20 8.41 -0.55
N ASP A 148 9.65 9.38 -1.33
CA ASP A 148 11.03 9.41 -1.84
C ASP A 148 12.06 9.46 -0.70
N ALA A 149 11.82 10.32 0.29
CA ALA A 149 12.70 10.43 1.46
C ALA A 149 12.75 9.13 2.30
N LEU A 150 11.60 8.46 2.47
CA LEU A 150 11.53 7.18 3.18
C LEU A 150 12.26 6.08 2.39
N MET A 151 12.13 6.06 1.08
CA MET A 151 12.80 5.09 0.22
C MET A 151 14.31 5.25 0.28
N ALA A 152 14.83 6.48 0.24
CA ALA A 152 16.25 6.78 0.40
C ALA A 152 16.77 6.36 1.79
N LEU A 153 16.02 6.67 2.86
CA LEU A 153 16.38 6.25 4.22
C LEU A 153 16.41 4.72 4.34
N ARG A 154 15.42 4.03 3.76
CA ARG A 154 15.38 2.57 3.77
C ARG A 154 16.61 1.96 3.09
N GLU A 155 17.04 2.51 1.96
CA GLU A 155 18.24 2.06 1.24
C GLU A 155 19.47 2.22 2.12
N GLN A 156 19.72 3.41 2.67
CA GLN A 156 20.84 3.67 3.57
C GLN A 156 20.88 2.73 4.78
N LEU A 157 19.72 2.51 5.43
CA LEU A 157 19.64 1.60 6.57
C LEU A 157 19.88 0.14 6.18
N ASN A 158 19.40 -0.29 5.01
CA ASN A 158 19.63 -1.64 4.53
C ASN A 158 21.10 -1.90 4.20
N ASP A 159 21.82 -0.92 3.67
CA ASP A 159 23.26 -1.02 3.44
C ASP A 159 24.03 -1.19 4.76
N GLN A 160 23.67 -0.40 5.78
CA GLN A 160 24.27 -0.50 7.12
C GLN A 160 23.95 -1.82 7.84
N LEU A 161 22.75 -2.36 7.62
CA LEU A 161 22.27 -3.59 8.26
C LEU A 161 22.59 -4.86 7.49
N SER A 162 23.15 -4.74 6.28
CA SER A 162 23.45 -5.88 5.40
C SER A 162 24.30 -6.95 6.08
N SER A 163 25.36 -6.53 6.82
CA SER A 163 26.24 -7.42 7.58
C SER A 163 25.54 -8.18 8.71
N GLN A 164 24.38 -7.71 9.16
CA GLN A 164 23.59 -8.30 10.23
C GLN A 164 22.43 -9.18 9.72
N GLY A 165 22.32 -9.37 8.39
CA GLY A 165 21.28 -10.17 7.76
C GLY A 165 19.85 -9.58 7.91
N VAL A 166 19.73 -8.31 8.28
CA VAL A 166 18.44 -7.61 8.41
C VAL A 166 18.17 -6.82 7.15
N LYS A 167 16.97 -6.99 6.58
CA LYS A 167 16.51 -6.24 5.41
C LYS A 167 15.15 -5.62 5.73
N LEU A 168 15.13 -4.30 5.86
CA LEU A 168 13.93 -3.52 6.12
C LEU A 168 13.08 -3.37 4.86
N THR A 169 11.79 -3.50 5.02
CA THR A 169 10.76 -3.31 3.98
C THR A 169 9.98 -2.01 4.22
N VAL A 170 9.28 -1.52 3.21
CA VAL A 170 8.38 -0.35 3.37
C VAL A 170 7.33 -0.62 4.45
N ASN A 171 6.81 -1.85 4.51
CA ASN A 171 5.83 -2.24 5.53
C ASN A 171 6.36 -2.06 6.96
N ASP A 172 7.63 -2.34 7.22
CA ASP A 172 8.21 -2.18 8.55
C ASP A 172 8.16 -0.72 9.01
N PHE A 173 8.44 0.21 8.09
CA PHE A 173 8.31 1.65 8.34
C PHE A 173 6.86 2.08 8.54
N LEU A 174 5.93 1.56 7.73
CA LEU A 174 4.50 1.86 7.87
C LEU A 174 3.97 1.36 9.21
N VAL A 175 4.32 0.14 9.61
CA VAL A 175 3.96 -0.41 10.94
C VAL A 175 4.45 0.52 12.05
N ARG A 176 5.72 0.94 11.99
CA ARG A 176 6.30 1.82 13.00
C ARG A 176 5.64 3.20 13.00
N ALA A 177 5.43 3.79 11.84
CA ALA A 177 4.81 5.10 11.71
C ALA A 177 3.37 5.11 12.24
N CYS A 178 2.55 4.12 11.85
CA CYS A 178 1.19 3.97 12.35
C CYS A 178 1.16 3.75 13.86
N ALA A 179 2.03 2.88 14.39
CA ALA A 179 2.08 2.61 15.82
C ALA A 179 2.41 3.86 16.64
N LEU A 180 3.31 4.72 16.16
CA LEU A 180 3.65 5.99 16.82
C LEU A 180 2.54 7.03 16.66
N ALA A 181 1.88 7.10 15.50
CA ALA A 181 0.79 8.03 15.25
C ALA A 181 -0.43 7.78 16.16
N MET A 182 -0.66 6.54 16.59
CA MET A 182 -1.76 6.20 17.52
C MET A 182 -1.61 6.86 18.90
N HIS A 183 -0.40 7.20 19.33
CA HIS A 183 -0.20 7.98 20.55
C HIS A 183 -0.67 9.43 20.39
N GLN A 184 -0.57 10.00 19.20
CA GLN A 184 -1.06 11.33 18.88
C GLN A 184 -2.56 11.34 18.58
N HIS A 185 -3.06 10.23 18.05
CA HIS A 185 -4.44 10.06 17.60
C HIS A 185 -5.09 8.81 18.22
N PRO A 186 -5.34 8.77 19.55
CA PRO A 186 -5.77 7.56 20.24
C PRO A 186 -7.13 7.02 19.77
N PHE A 187 -7.99 7.85 19.20
CA PHE A 187 -9.25 7.40 18.61
C PHE A 187 -9.08 6.48 17.40
N VAL A 188 -7.93 6.52 16.70
CA VAL A 188 -7.62 5.57 15.63
C VAL A 188 -7.34 4.16 16.18
N ASN A 189 -6.85 4.08 17.44
CA ASN A 189 -6.63 2.82 18.16
C ASN A 189 -7.82 2.48 19.05
N SER A 190 -8.99 2.37 18.47
CA SER A 190 -10.24 2.15 19.18
C SER A 190 -11.11 1.10 18.49
N ARG A 191 -12.12 0.61 19.19
CA ARG A 191 -13.10 -0.30 18.64
C ARG A 191 -14.53 0.17 18.96
N TRP A 192 -15.44 -0.16 18.07
CA TRP A 192 -16.86 -0.01 18.28
C TRP A 192 -17.35 -1.05 19.29
N ALA A 193 -18.06 -0.61 20.31
CA ALA A 193 -18.65 -1.47 21.32
C ALA A 193 -20.14 -1.15 21.48
N GLU A 194 -20.97 -2.17 21.43
CA GLU A 194 -22.39 -2.07 21.65
C GLU A 194 -22.79 -2.89 22.89
N LYS A 195 -23.52 -2.26 23.79
CA LYS A 195 -24.09 -2.91 24.97
C LYS A 195 -25.57 -2.57 25.07
N GLY A 196 -26.40 -3.50 24.65
CA GLY A 196 -27.85 -3.24 24.54
C GLY A 196 -28.13 -2.20 23.45
N ASN A 197 -28.75 -1.08 23.79
CA ASN A 197 -29.06 0.04 22.89
C ASN A 197 -28.00 1.17 22.93
N GLU A 198 -26.95 1.01 23.73
CA GLU A 198 -25.88 2.01 23.84
C GLU A 198 -24.71 1.62 22.99
N ALA A 199 -24.35 2.52 22.04
CA ALA A 199 -23.15 2.41 21.26
C ALA A 199 -22.04 3.27 21.88
N SER A 200 -20.83 2.75 21.93
CA SER A 200 -19.66 3.43 22.49
C SER A 200 -18.40 3.16 21.68
N VAL A 201 -17.41 4.00 21.85
CA VAL A 201 -16.07 3.81 21.30
C VAL A 201 -15.13 3.50 22.46
N GLU A 202 -14.53 2.32 22.45
CA GLU A 202 -13.54 1.92 23.44
C GLU A 202 -12.14 2.21 22.91
N ILE A 203 -11.42 3.13 23.55
CA ILE A 203 -10.02 3.44 23.24
C ILE A 203 -9.14 2.35 23.86
N ILE A 204 -8.28 1.74 23.06
CA ILE A 204 -7.44 0.61 23.47
C ILE A 204 -6.06 1.14 23.85
N GLY A 205 -5.59 0.76 25.06
CA GLY A 205 -4.30 1.24 25.57
C GLY A 205 -3.07 0.51 24.99
N GLN A 206 -3.26 -0.66 24.37
CA GLN A 206 -2.20 -1.42 23.71
C GLN A 206 -2.21 -1.14 22.20
N VAL A 207 -1.03 -1.02 21.61
CA VAL A 207 -0.89 -0.83 20.16
C VAL A 207 -0.42 -2.13 19.51
N ASN A 208 -1.36 -2.90 19.01
CA ASN A 208 -1.11 -4.18 18.34
C ASN A 208 -1.43 -4.04 16.84
N VAL A 209 -0.40 -4.05 16.01
CA VAL A 209 -0.57 -3.87 14.56
C VAL A 209 -0.69 -5.21 13.87
N GLY A 210 -1.83 -5.45 13.24
CA GLY A 210 -2.06 -6.57 12.36
C GLY A 210 -1.42 -6.32 10.98
N VAL A 211 -0.72 -7.32 10.46
CA VAL A 211 -0.18 -7.30 9.09
C VAL A 211 -0.87 -8.36 8.27
N ALA A 212 -1.50 -7.96 7.19
CA ALA A 212 -2.18 -8.86 6.27
C ALA A 212 -1.18 -9.67 5.44
N ILE A 213 -1.31 -10.99 5.45
CA ILE A 213 -0.43 -11.94 4.77
C ILE A 213 -1.26 -12.81 3.83
N ALA A 214 -0.95 -12.74 2.54
CA ALA A 214 -1.58 -13.62 1.55
C ALA A 214 -1.04 -15.05 1.69
N LEU A 215 -1.95 -16.01 1.72
CA LEU A 215 -1.63 -17.44 1.72
C LEU A 215 -1.51 -17.95 0.28
N PRO A 216 -0.60 -18.90 0.02
CA PRO A 216 -0.46 -19.51 -1.29
C PRO A 216 -1.70 -20.37 -1.63
N GLU A 217 -1.97 -20.56 -2.93
CA GLU A 217 -3.14 -21.32 -3.41
C GLU A 217 -3.13 -22.76 -2.95
N GLU A 218 -1.95 -23.37 -2.81
CA GLU A 218 -1.75 -24.75 -2.34
C GLU A 218 -2.27 -24.96 -0.90
N ARG A 219 -2.38 -23.87 -0.14
CA ARG A 219 -2.95 -23.85 1.22
C ARG A 219 -4.40 -23.36 1.27
N GLY A 220 -5.09 -23.41 0.13
CA GLY A 220 -6.47 -22.96 0.00
C GLY A 220 -6.61 -21.47 -0.31
N GLY A 221 -5.51 -20.74 -0.47
CA GLY A 221 -5.49 -19.31 -0.73
C GLY A 221 -6.07 -18.49 0.42
N GLY A 222 -6.29 -17.21 0.19
CA GLY A 222 -6.92 -16.30 1.14
C GLY A 222 -5.91 -15.41 1.86
N LEU A 223 -6.38 -14.77 2.92
CA LEU A 223 -5.64 -13.79 3.71
C LEU A 223 -5.73 -14.14 5.19
N VAL A 224 -4.63 -14.02 5.90
CA VAL A 224 -4.58 -14.06 7.37
C VAL A 224 -3.92 -12.79 7.88
N VAL A 225 -4.28 -12.37 9.07
CA VAL A 225 -3.70 -11.21 9.72
C VAL A 225 -2.81 -11.70 10.86
N ALA A 226 -1.52 -11.38 10.78
CA ALA A 226 -0.55 -11.66 11.85
C ALA A 226 -0.40 -10.44 12.73
N THR A 227 -0.45 -10.61 14.06
CA THR A 227 -0.42 -9.52 15.02
C THR A 227 0.96 -9.27 15.58
N LEU A 228 1.48 -8.07 15.36
CA LEU A 228 2.67 -7.54 16.03
C LEU A 228 2.24 -6.84 17.32
N ARG A 229 2.54 -7.45 18.47
CA ARG A 229 2.13 -6.92 19.75
C ARG A 229 3.04 -5.78 20.20
N ASN A 230 2.46 -4.74 20.83
CA ASN A 230 3.16 -3.56 21.35
C ASN A 230 4.10 -2.95 20.29
N ALA A 231 3.59 -2.77 19.07
CA ALA A 231 4.37 -2.30 17.91
C ALA A 231 4.97 -0.89 18.12
N ASP A 232 4.42 -0.12 19.04
CA ASP A 232 4.89 1.18 19.49
C ASP A 232 6.17 1.10 20.36
N GLN A 233 6.41 -0.04 21.01
CA GLN A 233 7.53 -0.23 21.94
C GLN A 233 8.74 -0.93 21.29
N ILE A 234 8.58 -1.48 20.09
CA ILE A 234 9.62 -2.21 19.39
C ILE A 234 10.23 -1.41 18.23
N GLY A 235 11.52 -1.56 17.98
CA GLY A 235 12.25 -0.86 16.93
C GLY A 235 12.08 -1.52 15.55
N LEU A 236 12.44 -0.80 14.48
CA LEU A 236 12.32 -1.26 13.08
C LEU A 236 12.95 -2.64 12.83
N ARG A 237 14.12 -2.92 13.41
CA ARG A 237 14.78 -4.22 13.29
C ARG A 237 13.90 -5.35 13.83
N GLN A 238 13.33 -5.15 15.00
CA GLN A 238 12.50 -6.15 15.67
C GLN A 238 11.17 -6.32 14.93
N ILE A 239 10.56 -5.24 14.44
CA ILE A 239 9.38 -5.28 13.57
C ILE A 239 9.69 -6.14 12.35
N SER A 240 10.79 -5.87 11.62
CA SER A 240 11.19 -6.62 10.43
C SER A 240 11.40 -8.10 10.71
N GLN A 241 12.08 -8.45 11.80
CA GLN A 241 12.32 -9.84 12.19
C GLN A 241 11.02 -10.57 12.51
N GLN A 242 10.15 -9.97 13.31
CA GLN A 242 8.85 -10.56 13.68
C GLN A 242 7.93 -10.71 12.47
N THR A 243 7.82 -9.66 11.63
CA THR A 243 7.01 -9.71 10.41
C THR A 243 7.47 -10.82 9.48
N LYS A 244 8.79 -10.95 9.28
CA LYS A 244 9.37 -12.00 8.45
C LYS A 244 9.10 -13.40 9.02
N ALA A 245 9.29 -13.59 10.33
CA ALA A 245 9.05 -14.87 10.99
C ALA A 245 7.57 -15.28 10.92
N LEU A 246 6.65 -14.37 11.22
CA LEU A 246 5.20 -14.61 11.13
C LEU A 246 4.76 -14.87 9.68
N SER A 247 5.31 -14.13 8.72
CA SER A 247 5.00 -14.31 7.29
C SER A 247 5.45 -15.67 6.77
N SER A 248 6.67 -16.12 7.10
CA SER A 248 7.16 -17.46 6.74
C SER A 248 6.31 -18.54 7.40
N LYS A 249 6.05 -18.40 8.71
CA LYS A 249 5.23 -19.35 9.45
C LYS A 249 3.81 -19.46 8.89
N ALA A 250 3.18 -18.33 8.53
CA ALA A 250 1.85 -18.30 7.94
C ALA A 250 1.78 -19.11 6.64
N ARG A 251 2.81 -18.96 5.79
CA ARG A 251 2.87 -19.64 4.48
C ARG A 251 3.23 -21.12 4.59
N GLU A 252 4.04 -21.51 5.57
CA GLU A 252 4.55 -22.88 5.72
C GLU A 252 3.66 -23.75 6.61
N LYS A 253 3.34 -23.27 7.80
CA LYS A 253 2.70 -24.07 8.87
C LYS A 253 1.34 -23.55 9.30
N GLY A 254 1.05 -22.27 9.04
CA GLY A 254 -0.10 -21.53 9.58
C GLY A 254 0.23 -20.85 10.90
N LEU A 255 -0.59 -19.84 11.22
CA LEU A 255 -0.50 -19.09 12.47
C LEU A 255 -1.39 -19.70 13.55
N THR A 256 -1.01 -19.53 14.81
CA THR A 256 -1.85 -19.87 15.95
C THR A 256 -2.94 -18.80 16.13
N ILE A 257 -3.98 -19.14 16.92
CA ILE A 257 -5.04 -18.17 17.25
C ILE A 257 -4.47 -16.94 17.95
N GLU A 258 -3.50 -17.11 18.84
CA GLU A 258 -2.83 -16.02 19.55
C GLU A 258 -2.06 -15.09 18.61
N GLU A 259 -1.43 -15.63 17.56
CA GLU A 259 -0.71 -14.85 16.57
C GLU A 259 -1.63 -14.07 15.62
N MET A 260 -2.92 -14.39 15.60
CA MET A 260 -3.94 -13.74 14.77
C MET A 260 -4.93 -12.91 15.58
N SER A 261 -4.83 -12.91 16.92
CA SER A 261 -5.78 -12.22 17.79
C SER A 261 -5.27 -10.86 18.26
N ASP A 262 -6.19 -10.06 18.76
CA ASP A 262 -5.95 -8.80 19.49
C ASP A 262 -5.26 -7.71 18.67
N ALA A 263 -5.28 -7.77 17.35
CA ALA A 263 -4.88 -6.64 16.52
C ALA A 263 -5.84 -5.47 16.74
N THR A 264 -5.30 -4.29 17.01
CA THR A 264 -6.07 -3.07 17.25
C THR A 264 -6.13 -2.17 16.03
N PHE A 265 -5.20 -2.36 15.11
CA PHE A 265 -5.12 -1.70 13.80
C PHE A 265 -4.52 -2.67 12.79
N THR A 266 -4.95 -2.62 11.53
CA THR A 266 -4.46 -3.56 10.50
C THR A 266 -3.89 -2.81 9.30
N ILE A 267 -2.74 -3.28 8.83
CA ILE A 267 -2.08 -2.79 7.61
C ILE A 267 -2.17 -3.86 6.53
N SER A 268 -2.70 -3.48 5.38
CA SER A 268 -2.71 -4.29 4.17
C SER A 268 -2.00 -3.55 3.04
N ASN A 269 -1.13 -4.23 2.31
CA ASN A 269 -0.36 -3.66 1.21
C ASN A 269 -0.42 -4.56 -0.02
N LEU A 270 -1.04 -4.06 -1.08
CA LEU A 270 -1.16 -4.73 -2.38
C LEU A 270 -0.34 -4.05 -3.49
N GLY A 271 0.48 -3.05 -3.14
CA GLY A 271 1.28 -2.30 -4.12
C GLY A 271 2.24 -3.18 -4.94
N MET A 272 2.75 -4.27 -4.33
CA MET A 272 3.60 -5.24 -5.04
C MET A 272 2.87 -6.02 -6.15
N PHE A 273 1.55 -6.04 -6.13
CA PHE A 273 0.71 -6.71 -7.13
C PHE A 273 0.22 -5.75 -8.22
N GLY A 274 0.67 -4.49 -8.23
CA GLY A 274 0.26 -3.47 -9.19
C GLY A 274 -1.17 -2.97 -8.97
N VAL A 275 -1.65 -3.03 -7.72
CA VAL A 275 -2.95 -2.50 -7.33
C VAL A 275 -2.77 -1.06 -6.87
N ASP A 276 -3.37 -0.11 -7.58
CA ASP A 276 -3.29 1.31 -7.25
C ASP A 276 -4.28 1.70 -6.12
N HIS A 277 -5.49 1.14 -6.16
CA HIS A 277 -6.53 1.41 -5.16
C HIS A 277 -7.30 0.14 -4.82
N PHE A 278 -7.54 -0.08 -3.55
CA PHE A 278 -8.42 -1.13 -3.07
C PHE A 278 -9.11 -0.68 -1.77
N THR A 279 -10.21 -1.32 -1.47
CA THR A 279 -10.92 -1.15 -0.19
C THR A 279 -10.98 -2.48 0.51
N GLU A 280 -10.50 -2.51 1.74
CA GLU A 280 -10.60 -3.66 2.61
C GLU A 280 -11.63 -3.37 3.72
N ILE A 281 -12.41 -4.37 4.08
CA ILE A 281 -13.34 -4.30 5.19
C ILE A 281 -12.73 -5.10 6.32
N GLY A 282 -12.37 -4.41 7.39
CA GLY A 282 -11.91 -5.01 8.63
C GLY A 282 -13.06 -5.24 9.62
N ARG A 283 -12.73 -5.85 10.75
CA ARG A 283 -13.62 -6.04 11.87
C ARG A 283 -13.08 -5.33 13.10
#